data_083f60340ca4ef17d8f2b8d752c1e841
#
_entry.id   083f60340ca4ef17d8f2b8d752c1e841
#
_cell.length_a   1.000
_cell.length_b   1.000
_cell.length_c   1.000
_cell.angle_alpha   90.00
_cell.angle_beta   90.00
_cell.angle_gamma   90.00
#
_symmetry.space_group_name_H-M   'P 1'
#
loop_
_entity.id
_entity.type
_entity.pdbx_description
1 polymer ?
#
loop_
_entity_poly.entity_id
_entity_poly.type
_entity_poly.pdbx_seq_one_letter_code
_entity_poly.pdbx_strand_id
1 'polypeptide(L)'
;MTASNAAKIFERIALLMEMKGENPFKVRAYRTGVEIIETFPGDIMARATANDLDGIKGLGEALRDKLHEMATTGRLEFYDKLLDGLSESFFELFDVQGLGPKKVKALHEAFGVVSIADLRRVCESGEAAKLAGFGGKTVEKLLQGIAFRESHAHEFRQEQVASVVAQVMGFLREHPDVSQSSVAGSYRRGKETVHDLDFLVATKNPASVMEDFMQMPGVKQVLGHGETKSSVLLDNGVQCDLRTVKNEEYACALVYFTGSKEHNIVLRSRALARGWSLNEYGFTRSKNEPGQDAPEAMNTESDIYRFLDLDFIDPELRENTGEIEAAESGKLPKLVELANLRGCFHNHTTASDGTATLREMAHAAQELGWQYLGIADHSKSSVIANGLDEKRLRAQIKEIRELNEELSGESFHIFAGSEVDILKDGSLDFDNELLAELDYVVASVHNIFTLSEAEQTQRISAPSRIRMSPCSAM
;
A
#
# COMPACT_ATOMS: atom_id res chain seq x y z
N MET A 1 4.23 -21.45 -0.92
CA MET A 1 2.97 -20.85 -0.40
C MET A 1 3.34 -19.87 0.70
N THR A 2 2.82 -18.64 0.69
CA THR A 2 3.01 -17.67 1.80
C THR A 2 1.92 -17.81 2.85
N ALA A 3 2.17 -17.35 4.08
CA ALA A 3 1.15 -17.32 5.15
C ALA A 3 -0.10 -16.53 4.72
N SER A 4 0.08 -15.37 4.08
CA SER A 4 -1.02 -14.56 3.56
C SER A 4 -1.87 -15.32 2.51
N ASN A 5 -1.25 -16.08 1.60
CA ASN A 5 -1.98 -16.89 0.64
C ASN A 5 -2.74 -18.05 1.32
N ALA A 6 -2.15 -18.68 2.34
CA ALA A 6 -2.81 -19.73 3.10
C ALA A 6 -4.01 -19.18 3.89
N ALA A 7 -3.88 -18.02 4.53
CA ALA A 7 -4.96 -17.32 5.21
C ALA A 7 -6.09 -17.00 4.24
N LYS A 8 -5.79 -16.45 3.07
CA LYS A 8 -6.77 -16.14 2.00
C LYS A 8 -7.53 -17.40 1.54
N ILE A 9 -6.85 -18.53 1.40
CA ILE A 9 -7.50 -19.80 1.05
C ILE A 9 -8.44 -20.24 2.17
N PHE A 10 -8.05 -20.14 3.44
CA PHE A 10 -8.92 -20.50 4.56
C PHE A 10 -10.14 -19.58 4.66
N GLU A 11 -9.98 -18.28 4.44
CA GLU A 11 -11.10 -17.33 4.38
C GLU A 11 -12.10 -17.68 3.28
N ARG A 12 -11.62 -17.99 2.07
CA ARG A 12 -12.45 -18.42 0.95
C ARG A 12 -13.18 -19.73 1.22
N ILE A 13 -12.52 -20.69 1.87
CA ILE A 13 -13.18 -21.92 2.34
C ILE A 13 -14.32 -21.58 3.30
N ALA A 14 -14.09 -20.68 4.27
CA ALA A 14 -15.11 -20.27 5.22
C ALA A 14 -16.33 -19.64 4.51
N LEU A 15 -16.11 -18.76 3.52
CA LEU A 15 -17.16 -18.13 2.71
C LEU A 15 -17.95 -19.15 1.90
N LEU A 16 -17.27 -20.07 1.20
CA LEU A 16 -17.93 -21.12 0.40
C LEU A 16 -18.72 -22.10 1.29
N MET A 17 -18.17 -22.49 2.43
CA MET A 17 -18.86 -23.35 3.39
C MET A 17 -20.10 -22.67 3.97
N GLU A 18 -20.02 -21.39 4.32
CA GLU A 18 -21.17 -20.62 4.80
C GLU A 18 -22.25 -20.48 3.71
N MET A 19 -21.82 -20.20 2.47
CA MET A 19 -22.70 -20.17 1.30
C MET A 19 -23.40 -21.51 1.07
N LYS A 20 -22.69 -22.63 1.17
CA LYS A 20 -23.25 -23.99 1.02
C LYS A 20 -24.10 -24.41 2.23
N GLY A 21 -24.13 -23.63 3.32
CA GLY A 21 -24.93 -23.93 4.52
C GLY A 21 -24.30 -25.01 5.40
N GLU A 22 -22.96 -25.15 5.34
CA GLU A 22 -22.21 -26.07 6.18
C GLU A 22 -22.31 -25.71 7.67
N ASN A 23 -21.89 -26.65 8.52
CA ASN A 23 -21.94 -26.48 9.96
C ASN A 23 -21.20 -25.19 10.42
N PRO A 24 -21.89 -24.27 11.14
CA PRO A 24 -21.29 -22.99 11.58
C PRO A 24 -20.01 -23.15 12.43
N PHE A 25 -19.87 -24.27 13.16
CA PHE A 25 -18.64 -24.53 13.93
C PHE A 25 -17.44 -24.82 13.03
N LYS A 26 -17.66 -25.48 11.88
CA LYS A 26 -16.60 -25.69 10.89
C LYS A 26 -16.19 -24.37 10.25
N VAL A 27 -17.18 -23.54 9.83
CA VAL A 27 -16.92 -22.19 9.29
C VAL A 27 -16.11 -21.36 10.27
N ARG A 28 -16.50 -21.37 11.55
CA ARG A 28 -15.79 -20.65 12.61
C ARG A 28 -14.34 -21.16 12.77
N ALA A 29 -14.12 -22.48 12.69
CA ALA A 29 -12.77 -23.05 12.80
C ALA A 29 -11.84 -22.50 11.70
N TYR A 30 -12.32 -22.39 10.44
CA TYR A 30 -11.52 -21.78 9.37
C TYR A 30 -11.25 -20.31 9.62
N ARG A 31 -12.22 -19.51 10.08
CA ARG A 31 -12.00 -18.10 10.45
C ARG A 31 -10.97 -17.94 11.58
N THR A 32 -11.05 -18.79 12.61
CA THR A 32 -10.03 -18.84 13.66
C THR A 32 -8.68 -19.26 13.09
N GLY A 33 -8.65 -20.17 12.12
CA GLY A 33 -7.44 -20.55 11.40
C GLY A 33 -6.82 -19.38 10.65
N VAL A 34 -7.61 -18.52 10.01
CA VAL A 34 -7.15 -17.27 9.39
C VAL A 34 -6.45 -16.38 10.42
N GLU A 35 -7.16 -16.09 11.55
CA GLU A 35 -6.60 -15.27 12.62
C GLU A 35 -5.27 -15.82 13.15
N ILE A 36 -5.17 -17.14 13.33
CA ILE A 36 -3.94 -17.79 13.81
C ILE A 36 -2.82 -17.65 12.79
N ILE A 37 -3.09 -17.90 11.49
CA ILE A 37 -2.06 -17.80 10.44
C ILE A 37 -1.52 -16.36 10.35
N GLU A 38 -2.42 -15.36 10.42
CA GLU A 38 -2.07 -13.95 10.32
C GLU A 38 -1.33 -13.43 11.57
N THR A 39 -1.59 -14.02 12.75
CA THR A 39 -1.05 -13.52 14.02
C THR A 39 0.08 -14.38 14.59
N PHE A 40 0.46 -15.45 13.90
CA PHE A 40 1.44 -16.39 14.41
C PHE A 40 2.83 -15.74 14.55
N PRO A 41 3.45 -15.77 15.73
CA PRO A 41 4.80 -15.23 15.91
C PRO A 41 5.82 -16.14 15.20
N GLY A 42 6.43 -15.63 14.15
CA GLY A 42 7.39 -16.36 13.31
C GLY A 42 6.79 -16.96 12.05
N ASP A 43 7.52 -17.84 11.39
CA ASP A 43 7.11 -18.45 10.12
C ASP A 43 6.25 -19.72 10.33
N ILE A 44 4.93 -19.52 10.31
CA ILE A 44 3.97 -20.62 10.41
C ILE A 44 4.07 -21.60 9.22
N MET A 45 4.45 -21.11 8.02
CA MET A 45 4.55 -21.97 6.83
C MET A 45 5.80 -22.85 6.87
N ALA A 46 6.91 -22.38 7.43
CA ALA A 46 8.09 -23.20 7.70
C ALA A 46 7.76 -24.32 8.72
N ARG A 47 7.03 -24.00 9.80
CA ARG A 47 6.54 -25.02 10.76
C ARG A 47 5.56 -25.99 10.13
N ALA A 48 4.66 -25.50 9.27
CA ALA A 48 3.73 -26.36 8.54
C ALA A 48 4.49 -27.33 7.61
N THR A 49 5.52 -26.88 6.92
CA THR A 49 6.39 -27.72 6.08
C THR A 49 7.08 -28.81 6.91
N ALA A 50 7.57 -28.48 8.10
CA ALA A 50 8.20 -29.40 9.03
C ALA A 50 7.20 -30.32 9.77
N ASN A 51 5.90 -30.18 9.51
CA ASN A 51 4.80 -30.86 10.24
C ASN A 51 4.85 -30.63 11.76
N ASP A 52 5.28 -29.42 12.17
CA ASP A 52 5.45 -29.00 13.58
C ASP A 52 4.41 -27.94 13.96
N LEU A 53 3.13 -28.27 13.82
CA LEU A 53 2.00 -27.40 14.20
C LEU A 53 1.29 -27.88 15.46
N ASP A 54 1.79 -28.90 16.12
CA ASP A 54 1.19 -29.44 17.34
C ASP A 54 1.22 -28.43 18.49
N GLY A 55 0.14 -28.41 19.28
CA GLY A 55 0.02 -27.52 20.44
C GLY A 55 -0.39 -26.08 20.11
N ILE A 56 -0.55 -25.69 18.85
CA ILE A 56 -1.05 -24.35 18.49
C ILE A 56 -2.53 -24.28 18.86
N LYS A 57 -2.85 -23.48 19.89
CA LYS A 57 -4.20 -23.33 20.42
C LYS A 57 -5.13 -22.76 19.35
N GLY A 58 -6.25 -23.45 19.10
CA GLY A 58 -7.26 -23.03 18.10
C GLY A 58 -7.03 -23.62 16.71
N LEU A 59 -5.88 -24.21 16.42
CA LEU A 59 -5.59 -24.90 15.17
C LEU A 59 -5.79 -26.40 15.35
N GLY A 60 -7.01 -26.89 15.05
CA GLY A 60 -7.33 -28.31 15.13
C GLY A 60 -6.61 -29.16 14.08
N GLU A 61 -6.50 -30.48 14.32
CA GLU A 61 -5.81 -31.45 13.47
C GLU A 61 -6.15 -31.27 11.98
N ALA A 62 -7.43 -31.21 11.61
CA ALA A 62 -7.87 -31.06 10.23
C ALA A 62 -7.39 -29.76 9.55
N LEU A 63 -7.11 -28.69 10.30
CA LEU A 63 -6.56 -27.43 9.76
C LEU A 63 -5.04 -27.50 9.67
N ARG A 64 -4.38 -28.19 10.60
CA ARG A 64 -2.93 -28.45 10.55
C ARG A 64 -2.56 -29.28 9.33
N ASP A 65 -3.31 -30.37 9.06
CA ASP A 65 -3.10 -31.21 7.88
C ASP A 65 -3.21 -30.40 6.59
N LYS A 66 -4.21 -29.49 6.52
CA LYS A 66 -4.41 -28.62 5.36
C LYS A 66 -3.29 -27.58 5.21
N LEU A 67 -2.81 -27.02 6.31
CA LEU A 67 -1.65 -26.12 6.27
C LEU A 67 -0.39 -26.87 5.83
N HIS A 68 -0.18 -28.08 6.32
CA HIS A 68 0.93 -28.92 5.88
C HIS A 68 0.84 -29.25 4.38
N GLU A 69 -0.36 -29.63 3.89
CA GLU A 69 -0.60 -29.88 2.46
C GLU A 69 -0.24 -28.62 1.64
N MET A 70 -0.76 -27.45 2.03
CA MET A 70 -0.49 -26.20 1.34
C MET A 70 0.99 -25.82 1.36
N ALA A 71 1.67 -26.02 2.50
CA ALA A 71 3.08 -25.68 2.66
C ALA A 71 4.00 -26.58 1.82
N THR A 72 3.64 -27.86 1.67
CA THR A 72 4.47 -28.87 0.97
C THR A 72 4.18 -28.94 -0.52
N THR A 73 2.90 -28.79 -0.91
CA THR A 73 2.47 -29.00 -2.31
C THR A 73 2.18 -27.70 -3.06
N GLY A 74 2.04 -26.58 -2.34
CA GLY A 74 1.61 -25.31 -2.90
C GLY A 74 0.10 -25.25 -3.23
N ARG A 75 -0.69 -26.31 -2.95
CA ARG A 75 -2.11 -26.46 -3.28
C ARG A 75 -2.88 -27.04 -2.10
N LEU A 76 -4.22 -26.97 -2.16
CA LEU A 76 -5.13 -27.62 -1.21
C LEU A 76 -6.26 -28.32 -1.98
N GLU A 77 -6.22 -29.63 -2.07
CA GLU A 77 -7.20 -30.44 -2.82
C GLU A 77 -8.62 -30.21 -2.33
N PHE A 78 -8.79 -30.03 -1.03
CA PHE A 78 -10.09 -29.71 -0.44
C PHE A 78 -10.66 -28.39 -0.97
N TYR A 79 -9.82 -27.37 -1.14
CA TYR A 79 -10.22 -26.06 -1.68
C TYR A 79 -10.57 -26.18 -3.17
N ASP A 80 -9.73 -26.89 -3.94
CA ASP A 80 -9.97 -27.11 -5.37
C ASP A 80 -11.32 -27.81 -5.62
N LYS A 81 -11.66 -28.81 -4.80
CA LYS A 81 -12.97 -29.50 -4.85
C LYS A 81 -14.12 -28.60 -4.42
N LEU A 82 -13.87 -27.71 -3.46
CA LEU A 82 -14.92 -26.81 -2.95
C LEU A 82 -15.28 -25.72 -3.93
N LEU A 83 -14.31 -25.26 -4.74
CA LEU A 83 -14.51 -24.29 -5.81
C LEU A 83 -15.49 -24.78 -6.87
N ASP A 84 -15.48 -26.07 -7.21
CA ASP A 84 -16.44 -26.71 -8.13
C ASP A 84 -16.65 -25.90 -9.44
N GLY A 85 -15.55 -25.46 -10.03
CA GLY A 85 -15.56 -24.64 -11.26
C GLY A 85 -15.81 -23.15 -11.09
N LEU A 86 -15.96 -22.65 -9.85
CA LEU A 86 -16.04 -21.21 -9.58
C LEU A 86 -14.66 -20.55 -9.81
N SER A 87 -14.69 -19.40 -10.45
CA SER A 87 -13.49 -18.61 -10.73
C SER A 87 -13.14 -17.65 -9.58
N GLU A 88 -11.94 -17.05 -9.64
CA GLU A 88 -11.52 -15.98 -8.73
C GLU A 88 -12.54 -14.83 -8.66
N SER A 89 -13.15 -14.45 -9.79
CA SER A 89 -14.15 -13.40 -9.86
C SER A 89 -15.43 -13.68 -9.05
N PHE A 90 -15.69 -14.93 -8.70
CA PHE A 90 -16.82 -15.27 -7.83
C PHE A 90 -16.68 -14.67 -6.42
N PHE A 91 -15.46 -14.64 -5.90
CA PHE A 91 -15.21 -14.09 -4.55
C PHE A 91 -15.41 -12.58 -4.49
N GLU A 92 -15.31 -11.90 -5.61
CA GLU A 92 -15.58 -10.48 -5.70
C GLU A 92 -17.02 -10.10 -5.33
N LEU A 93 -17.95 -11.05 -5.42
CA LEU A 93 -19.33 -10.85 -5.00
C LEU A 93 -19.46 -10.60 -3.49
N PHE A 94 -18.57 -11.17 -2.68
CA PHE A 94 -18.58 -10.99 -1.22
C PHE A 94 -18.08 -9.60 -0.78
N ASP A 95 -17.39 -8.89 -1.67
CA ASP A 95 -16.91 -7.52 -1.43
C ASP A 95 -18.01 -6.47 -1.66
N VAL A 96 -19.14 -6.87 -2.28
CA VAL A 96 -20.26 -5.96 -2.51
C VAL A 96 -21.03 -5.70 -1.22
N GLN A 97 -21.11 -4.45 -0.80
CA GLN A 97 -21.79 -4.05 0.43
C GLN A 97 -23.24 -4.54 0.47
N GLY A 98 -23.57 -5.29 1.51
CA GLY A 98 -24.90 -5.86 1.71
C GLY A 98 -25.16 -7.19 1.01
N LEU A 99 -24.14 -7.77 0.35
CA LEU A 99 -24.20 -9.08 -0.30
C LEU A 99 -23.40 -10.12 0.52
N GLY A 100 -24.01 -10.64 1.58
CA GLY A 100 -23.43 -11.73 2.38
C GLY A 100 -23.64 -13.12 1.75
N PRO A 101 -22.97 -14.19 2.30
CA PRO A 101 -22.97 -15.55 1.73
C PRO A 101 -24.35 -16.12 1.38
N LYS A 102 -25.34 -15.89 2.23
CA LYS A 102 -26.72 -16.34 1.97
C LYS A 102 -27.35 -15.70 0.74
N LYS A 103 -27.08 -14.42 0.51
CA LYS A 103 -27.59 -13.68 -0.65
C LYS A 103 -26.84 -14.06 -1.92
N VAL A 104 -25.52 -14.27 -1.83
CA VAL A 104 -24.70 -14.78 -2.94
C VAL A 104 -25.23 -16.14 -3.38
N LYS A 105 -25.50 -17.05 -2.43
CA LYS A 105 -26.10 -18.35 -2.70
C LYS A 105 -27.43 -18.23 -3.47
N ALA A 106 -28.33 -17.40 -2.96
CA ALA A 106 -29.69 -17.25 -3.56
C ALA A 106 -29.60 -16.72 -5.01
N LEU A 107 -28.71 -15.76 -5.27
CA LEU A 107 -28.49 -15.22 -6.61
C LEU A 107 -27.83 -16.23 -7.55
N HIS A 108 -26.86 -16.98 -7.03
CA HIS A 108 -26.16 -18.02 -7.79
C HIS A 108 -27.11 -19.15 -8.18
N GLU A 109 -27.90 -19.68 -7.23
CA GLU A 109 -28.85 -20.76 -7.46
C GLU A 109 -30.00 -20.36 -8.39
N ALA A 110 -30.50 -19.12 -8.28
CA ALA A 110 -31.65 -18.67 -9.05
C ALA A 110 -31.28 -18.18 -10.47
N PHE A 111 -30.14 -17.55 -10.62
CA PHE A 111 -29.77 -16.82 -11.85
C PHE A 111 -28.37 -17.15 -12.38
N GLY A 112 -27.64 -18.07 -11.74
CA GLY A 112 -26.27 -18.42 -12.16
C GLY A 112 -25.26 -17.28 -12.01
N VAL A 113 -25.48 -16.34 -11.08
CA VAL A 113 -24.57 -15.21 -10.83
C VAL A 113 -23.23 -15.73 -10.34
N VAL A 114 -22.15 -15.47 -11.09
CA VAL A 114 -20.77 -15.88 -10.78
C VAL A 114 -19.78 -14.73 -10.86
N SER A 115 -20.24 -13.52 -11.20
CA SER A 115 -19.42 -12.32 -11.34
C SER A 115 -20.19 -11.05 -10.97
N ILE A 116 -19.45 -9.94 -10.77
CA ILE A 116 -20.06 -8.61 -10.60
C ILE A 116 -20.91 -8.21 -11.80
N ALA A 117 -20.47 -8.56 -13.01
CA ALA A 117 -21.20 -8.26 -14.24
C ALA A 117 -22.56 -8.99 -14.27
N ASP A 118 -22.60 -10.27 -13.84
CA ASP A 118 -23.86 -11.01 -13.75
C ASP A 118 -24.77 -10.41 -12.68
N LEU A 119 -24.21 -10.06 -11.52
CA LEU A 119 -24.96 -9.42 -10.43
C LEU A 119 -25.61 -8.12 -10.91
N ARG A 120 -24.85 -7.28 -11.62
CA ARG A 120 -25.36 -6.02 -12.19
C ARG A 120 -26.52 -6.31 -13.14
N ARG A 121 -26.32 -7.20 -14.10
CA ARG A 121 -27.33 -7.58 -15.10
C ARG A 121 -28.64 -8.02 -14.44
N VAL A 122 -28.58 -8.88 -13.42
CA VAL A 122 -29.75 -9.41 -12.72
C VAL A 122 -30.43 -8.33 -11.86
N CYS A 123 -29.67 -7.39 -11.29
CA CYS A 123 -30.22 -6.25 -10.56
C CYS A 123 -30.89 -5.24 -11.49
N GLU A 124 -30.27 -4.88 -12.63
CA GLU A 124 -30.82 -3.91 -13.61
C GLU A 124 -32.04 -4.44 -14.34
N SER A 125 -32.10 -5.75 -14.62
CA SER A 125 -33.29 -6.38 -15.22
C SER A 125 -34.48 -6.47 -14.26
N GLY A 126 -34.28 -6.19 -12.97
CA GLY A 126 -35.29 -6.33 -11.92
C GLY A 126 -35.58 -7.78 -11.54
N GLU A 127 -34.85 -8.77 -12.07
CA GLU A 127 -35.04 -10.19 -11.72
C GLU A 127 -34.68 -10.46 -10.27
N ALA A 128 -33.61 -9.80 -9.76
CA ALA A 128 -33.20 -9.92 -8.36
C ALA A 128 -34.32 -9.53 -7.39
N ALA A 129 -35.16 -8.55 -7.73
CA ALA A 129 -36.24 -8.08 -6.88
C ALA A 129 -37.36 -9.14 -6.67
N LYS A 130 -37.41 -10.20 -7.49
CA LYS A 130 -38.35 -11.31 -7.38
C LYS A 130 -37.93 -12.33 -6.33
N LEU A 131 -36.69 -12.32 -5.86
CA LEU A 131 -36.20 -13.19 -4.82
C LEU A 131 -36.62 -12.72 -3.42
N ALA A 132 -36.94 -13.67 -2.56
CA ALA A 132 -37.20 -13.39 -1.14
C ALA A 132 -35.96 -12.75 -0.50
N GLY A 133 -36.13 -11.59 0.16
CA GLY A 133 -35.03 -10.83 0.78
C GLY A 133 -34.32 -9.82 -0.15
N PHE A 134 -34.75 -9.68 -1.41
CA PHE A 134 -34.22 -8.75 -2.39
C PHE A 134 -35.22 -7.68 -2.84
N GLY A 135 -35.97 -7.09 -1.90
CA GLY A 135 -36.87 -5.98 -2.24
C GLY A 135 -36.17 -4.81 -2.93
N GLY A 136 -36.93 -3.93 -3.58
CA GLY A 136 -36.39 -2.83 -4.40
C GLY A 136 -35.27 -2.01 -3.74
N LYS A 137 -35.42 -1.70 -2.44
CA LYS A 137 -34.34 -1.01 -1.68
C LYS A 137 -33.05 -1.83 -1.54
N THR A 138 -33.16 -3.18 -1.51
CA THR A 138 -31.96 -4.04 -1.46
C THR A 138 -31.27 -4.06 -2.80
N VAL A 139 -32.00 -4.17 -3.90
CA VAL A 139 -31.46 -4.14 -5.26
C VAL A 139 -30.77 -2.78 -5.54
N GLU A 140 -31.40 -1.68 -5.14
CA GLU A 140 -30.81 -0.35 -5.26
C GLU A 140 -29.48 -0.23 -4.49
N LYS A 141 -29.44 -0.73 -3.24
CA LYS A 141 -28.20 -0.77 -2.45
C LYS A 141 -27.12 -1.65 -3.08
N LEU A 142 -27.48 -2.77 -3.69
CA LEU A 142 -26.52 -3.61 -4.40
C LEU A 142 -25.97 -2.94 -5.64
N LEU A 143 -26.81 -2.25 -6.43
CA LEU A 143 -26.33 -1.46 -7.58
C LEU A 143 -25.41 -0.31 -7.14
N GLN A 144 -25.76 0.37 -6.04
CA GLN A 144 -24.87 1.37 -5.43
C GLN A 144 -23.56 0.74 -4.97
N GLY A 145 -23.60 -0.44 -4.33
CA GLY A 145 -22.40 -1.18 -3.90
C GLY A 145 -21.51 -1.62 -5.07
N ILE A 146 -22.12 -2.04 -6.21
CA ILE A 146 -21.38 -2.37 -7.44
C ILE A 146 -20.70 -1.10 -8.01
N ALA A 147 -21.45 -0.01 -8.17
CA ALA A 147 -20.92 1.25 -8.66
C ALA A 147 -19.82 1.80 -7.76
N PHE A 148 -20.01 1.68 -6.45
CA PHE A 148 -19.00 2.03 -5.45
C PHE A 148 -17.71 1.19 -5.65
N ARG A 149 -17.83 -0.14 -5.74
CA ARG A 149 -16.66 -1.03 -5.96
C ARG A 149 -15.93 -0.69 -7.28
N GLU A 150 -16.66 -0.44 -8.36
CA GLU A 150 -16.05 -0.08 -9.64
C GLU A 150 -15.36 1.30 -9.62
N SER A 151 -15.93 2.26 -8.89
CA SER A 151 -15.28 3.56 -8.67
C SER A 151 -14.07 3.47 -7.73
N HIS A 152 -14.00 2.44 -6.87
CA HIS A 152 -12.88 2.17 -5.94
C HIS A 152 -11.96 1.04 -6.42
N ALA A 153 -12.20 0.48 -7.59
CA ALA A 153 -11.23 -0.42 -8.25
C ALA A 153 -9.95 0.31 -8.67
N HIS A 154 -9.90 1.63 -8.50
CA HIS A 154 -8.72 2.44 -8.77
C HIS A 154 -7.89 2.57 -7.51
N GLU A 155 -6.78 1.90 -7.51
CA GLU A 155 -5.67 2.15 -6.63
C GLU A 155 -5.01 3.46 -7.07
N PHE A 156 -4.91 4.42 -6.15
CA PHE A 156 -4.28 5.71 -6.43
C PHE A 156 -2.83 5.67 -5.99
N ARG A 157 -1.91 6.14 -6.82
CA ARG A 157 -0.54 6.37 -6.37
C ARG A 157 -0.53 7.50 -5.33
N GLN A 158 0.38 7.41 -4.38
CA GLN A 158 0.45 8.36 -3.26
C GLN A 158 0.53 9.83 -3.73
N GLU A 159 1.31 10.10 -4.77
CA GLU A 159 1.43 11.46 -5.30
C GLU A 159 0.13 12.00 -5.93
N GLN A 160 -0.73 11.15 -6.48
CA GLN A 160 -2.01 11.55 -7.08
C GLN A 160 -3.00 12.06 -6.03
N VAL A 161 -2.87 11.61 -4.79
CA VAL A 161 -3.75 11.99 -3.68
C VAL A 161 -3.11 12.97 -2.70
N ALA A 162 -1.84 13.32 -2.87
CA ALA A 162 -1.13 14.23 -1.97
C ALA A 162 -1.82 15.60 -1.86
N SER A 163 -2.33 16.16 -2.97
CA SER A 163 -3.08 17.41 -2.97
C SER A 163 -4.41 17.30 -2.22
N VAL A 164 -5.08 16.14 -2.31
CA VAL A 164 -6.30 15.85 -1.55
C VAL A 164 -6.00 15.81 -0.05
N VAL A 165 -4.94 15.09 0.33
CA VAL A 165 -4.50 15.05 1.74
C VAL A 165 -4.20 16.45 2.25
N ALA A 166 -3.47 17.26 1.49
CA ALA A 166 -3.17 18.65 1.87
C ALA A 166 -4.45 19.49 2.05
N GLN A 167 -5.41 19.37 1.13
CA GLN A 167 -6.71 20.07 1.20
C GLN A 167 -7.51 19.67 2.45
N VAL A 168 -7.71 18.36 2.66
CA VAL A 168 -8.50 17.86 3.80
C VAL A 168 -7.79 18.18 5.13
N MET A 169 -6.48 17.99 5.21
CA MET A 169 -5.72 18.36 6.40
C MET A 169 -5.72 19.86 6.69
N GLY A 170 -5.69 20.70 5.66
CA GLY A 170 -5.87 22.16 5.79
C GLY A 170 -7.23 22.48 6.41
N PHE A 171 -8.31 21.96 5.82
CA PHE A 171 -9.66 22.11 6.32
C PHE A 171 -9.80 21.66 7.80
N LEU A 172 -9.28 20.48 8.15
CA LEU A 172 -9.38 19.95 9.51
C LEU A 172 -8.54 20.76 10.52
N ARG A 173 -7.37 21.28 10.14
CA ARG A 173 -6.53 22.12 11.02
C ARG A 173 -7.11 23.48 11.31
N GLU A 174 -7.84 24.04 10.36
CA GLU A 174 -8.48 25.37 10.50
C GLU A 174 -9.83 25.30 11.24
N HIS A 175 -10.38 24.09 11.43
CA HIS A 175 -11.68 23.91 12.09
C HIS A 175 -11.58 24.25 13.59
N PRO A 176 -12.43 25.16 14.13
CA PRO A 176 -12.32 25.65 15.51
C PRO A 176 -12.49 24.59 16.60
N ASP A 177 -13.25 23.54 16.30
CA ASP A 177 -13.52 22.44 17.24
C ASP A 177 -12.46 21.34 17.19
N VAL A 178 -11.47 21.39 16.29
CA VAL A 178 -10.41 20.39 16.15
C VAL A 178 -9.19 20.83 16.94
N SER A 179 -8.76 20.01 17.87
CA SER A 179 -7.56 20.26 18.69
C SER A 179 -6.31 19.55 18.17
N GLN A 180 -6.48 18.38 17.55
CA GLN A 180 -5.42 17.61 16.89
C GLN A 180 -5.98 16.97 15.63
N SER A 181 -5.16 16.87 14.58
CA SER A 181 -5.54 16.21 13.32
C SER A 181 -4.34 15.52 12.69
N SER A 182 -4.57 14.38 12.07
CA SER A 182 -3.56 13.64 11.30
C SER A 182 -4.21 12.84 10.18
N VAL A 183 -3.48 12.64 9.08
CA VAL A 183 -3.75 11.54 8.17
C VAL A 183 -3.29 10.24 8.85
N ALA A 184 -3.94 9.13 8.54
CA ALA A 184 -3.66 7.81 9.08
C ALA A 184 -3.59 6.78 7.94
N GLY A 185 -3.85 5.51 8.21
CA GLY A 185 -3.94 4.44 7.22
C GLY A 185 -2.68 4.21 6.41
N SER A 186 -2.87 3.64 5.23
CA SER A 186 -1.79 3.29 4.30
C SER A 186 -1.03 4.51 3.79
N TYR A 187 -1.69 5.66 3.62
CA TYR A 187 -1.04 6.90 3.21
C TYR A 187 0.02 7.33 4.24
N ARG A 188 -0.31 7.33 5.54
CA ARG A 188 0.65 7.69 6.60
C ARG A 188 1.81 6.71 6.68
N ARG A 189 1.59 5.44 6.36
CA ARG A 189 2.66 4.44 6.30
C ARG A 189 3.54 4.53 5.05
N GLY A 190 3.33 5.52 4.19
CA GLY A 190 4.15 5.73 3.00
C GLY A 190 3.99 4.64 1.93
N LYS A 191 2.81 3.99 1.85
CA LYS A 191 2.55 3.00 0.79
C LYS A 191 2.56 3.68 -0.58
N GLU A 192 3.13 3.01 -1.58
CA GLU A 192 3.21 3.52 -2.95
C GLU A 192 1.82 3.80 -3.52
N THR A 193 0.85 2.96 -3.16
CA THR A 193 -0.55 3.07 -3.56
C THR A 193 -1.49 3.02 -2.37
N VAL A 194 -2.63 3.70 -2.49
CA VAL A 194 -3.69 3.77 -1.48
C VAL A 194 -5.05 3.57 -2.13
N HIS A 195 -5.99 2.96 -1.42
CA HIS A 195 -7.38 2.81 -1.88
C HIS A 195 -8.30 3.90 -1.34
N ASP A 196 -8.05 4.33 -0.11
CA ASP A 196 -8.78 5.34 0.63
C ASP A 196 -7.82 6.20 1.45
N LEU A 197 -8.34 7.30 1.98
CA LEU A 197 -7.60 8.20 2.85
C LEU A 197 -8.29 8.24 4.22
N ASP A 198 -7.57 7.80 5.24
CA ASP A 198 -8.02 7.86 6.63
C ASP A 198 -7.56 9.16 7.29
N PHE A 199 -8.47 9.87 7.93
CA PHE A 199 -8.20 11.05 8.74
C PHE A 199 -8.68 10.83 10.17
N LEU A 200 -7.91 11.32 11.11
CA LEU A 200 -8.20 11.26 12.54
C LEU A 200 -8.15 12.65 13.12
N VAL A 201 -9.16 13.01 13.92
CA VAL A 201 -9.17 14.26 14.68
C VAL A 201 -9.54 14.03 16.13
N ALA A 202 -8.96 14.85 17.00
CA ALA A 202 -9.42 14.98 18.38
C ALA A 202 -10.33 16.20 18.50
N THR A 203 -11.52 15.99 19.07
CA THR A 203 -12.54 17.06 19.22
C THR A 203 -13.42 16.84 20.44
N LYS A 204 -13.97 17.93 20.96
CA LYS A 204 -15.04 17.90 21.97
C LYS A 204 -16.45 18.02 21.35
N ASN A 205 -16.52 18.34 20.05
CA ASN A 205 -17.76 18.52 19.31
C ASN A 205 -17.76 17.68 18.01
N PRO A 206 -17.87 16.34 18.11
CA PRO A 206 -17.81 15.45 16.94
C PRO A 206 -18.87 15.80 15.88
N ALA A 207 -20.08 16.18 16.30
CA ALA A 207 -21.19 16.45 15.38
C ALA A 207 -20.87 17.61 14.43
N SER A 208 -20.34 18.72 14.95
CA SER A 208 -19.94 19.88 14.13
C SER A 208 -18.87 19.49 13.12
N VAL A 209 -17.81 18.82 13.56
CA VAL A 209 -16.69 18.43 12.68
C VAL A 209 -17.14 17.46 11.60
N MET A 210 -18.01 16.50 11.93
CA MET A 210 -18.55 15.52 10.97
C MET A 210 -19.48 16.19 9.95
N GLU A 211 -20.32 17.12 10.39
CA GLU A 211 -21.22 17.83 9.49
C GLU A 211 -20.44 18.71 8.49
N ASP A 212 -19.47 19.48 8.97
CA ASP A 212 -18.64 20.33 8.13
C ASP A 212 -17.75 19.52 7.18
N PHE A 213 -17.24 18.36 7.62
CA PHE A 213 -16.49 17.45 6.76
C PHE A 213 -17.35 16.91 5.61
N MET A 214 -18.61 16.55 5.87
CA MET A 214 -19.51 16.06 4.83
C MET A 214 -19.93 17.15 3.83
N GLN A 215 -19.82 18.42 4.22
CA GLN A 215 -20.13 19.58 3.39
C GLN A 215 -18.88 20.24 2.79
N MET A 216 -17.70 19.67 3.00
CA MET A 216 -16.43 20.17 2.49
C MET A 216 -16.47 20.30 0.96
N PRO A 217 -15.86 21.35 0.37
CA PRO A 217 -15.76 21.49 -1.08
C PRO A 217 -15.12 20.29 -1.74
N GLY A 218 -15.72 19.79 -2.84
CA GLY A 218 -15.27 18.61 -3.56
C GLY A 218 -15.89 17.30 -3.08
N VAL A 219 -16.77 17.31 -2.09
CA VAL A 219 -17.55 16.13 -1.70
C VAL A 219 -18.66 15.87 -2.71
N LYS A 220 -18.55 14.78 -3.43
CA LYS A 220 -19.52 14.31 -4.41
C LYS A 220 -20.68 13.56 -3.77
N GLN A 221 -20.37 12.75 -2.76
CA GLN A 221 -21.34 11.87 -2.11
C GLN A 221 -20.91 11.54 -0.68
N VAL A 222 -21.88 11.55 0.23
CA VAL A 222 -21.71 10.98 1.58
C VAL A 222 -22.01 9.50 1.52
N LEU A 223 -21.01 8.69 1.83
CA LEU A 223 -21.11 7.20 1.81
C LEU A 223 -21.61 6.67 3.14
N GLY A 224 -21.27 7.34 4.23
CA GLY A 224 -21.67 6.94 5.58
C GLY A 224 -21.56 8.11 6.55
N HIS A 225 -22.47 8.14 7.53
CA HIS A 225 -22.46 9.11 8.62
C HIS A 225 -22.78 8.39 9.93
N GLY A 226 -21.93 8.55 10.91
CA GLY A 226 -22.08 8.01 12.26
C GLY A 226 -21.56 9.00 13.31
N GLU A 227 -21.72 8.68 14.58
CA GLU A 227 -21.32 9.57 15.68
C GLU A 227 -19.79 9.80 15.73
N THR A 228 -18.99 8.80 15.36
CA THR A 228 -17.53 8.83 15.44
C THR A 228 -16.82 8.54 14.12
N LYS A 229 -17.58 8.24 13.04
CA LYS A 229 -17.03 8.02 11.71
C LYS A 229 -17.97 8.58 10.64
N SER A 230 -17.41 9.35 9.71
CA SER A 230 -18.05 9.71 8.44
C SER A 230 -17.16 9.34 7.27
N SER A 231 -17.78 8.97 6.16
CA SER A 231 -17.11 8.58 4.93
C SER A 231 -17.70 9.37 3.77
N VAL A 232 -16.86 9.97 2.97
CA VAL A 232 -17.26 10.73 1.78
C VAL A 232 -16.50 10.26 0.54
N LEU A 233 -17.11 10.39 -0.62
CA LEU A 233 -16.49 10.24 -1.92
C LEU A 233 -16.28 11.63 -2.50
N LEU A 234 -15.06 11.95 -2.92
CA LEU A 234 -14.74 13.22 -3.57
C LEU A 234 -15.01 13.16 -5.08
N ASP A 235 -15.05 14.32 -5.74
CA ASP A 235 -15.28 14.42 -7.19
C ASP A 235 -14.26 13.67 -8.05
N ASN A 236 -13.02 13.55 -7.56
CA ASN A 236 -11.94 12.81 -8.20
C ASN A 236 -11.98 11.29 -7.95
N GLY A 237 -12.99 10.79 -7.24
CA GLY A 237 -13.20 9.38 -6.96
C GLY A 237 -12.45 8.85 -5.73
N VAL A 238 -11.74 9.69 -4.99
CA VAL A 238 -11.06 9.29 -3.76
C VAL A 238 -12.05 9.22 -2.60
N GLN A 239 -12.07 8.10 -1.90
CA GLN A 239 -12.79 7.99 -0.63
C GLN A 239 -11.97 8.59 0.50
N CYS A 240 -12.61 9.40 1.34
CA CYS A 240 -12.03 9.94 2.56
C CYS A 240 -12.88 9.53 3.77
N ASP A 241 -12.24 8.92 4.74
CA ASP A 241 -12.82 8.46 5.99
C ASP A 241 -12.32 9.37 7.12
N LEU A 242 -13.22 10.04 7.83
CA LEU A 242 -12.91 10.83 9.01
C LEU A 242 -13.35 10.10 10.27
N ARG A 243 -12.45 10.03 11.24
CA ARG A 243 -12.74 9.56 12.60
C ARG A 243 -12.51 10.65 13.62
N THR A 244 -13.42 10.73 14.60
CA THR A 244 -13.32 11.65 15.73
C THR A 244 -13.13 10.87 17.03
N VAL A 245 -12.23 11.36 17.86
CA VAL A 245 -11.94 10.81 19.20
C VAL A 245 -11.76 11.95 20.18
N LYS A 246 -11.69 11.63 21.48
CA LYS A 246 -11.30 12.59 22.50
C LYS A 246 -9.79 12.82 22.52
N ASN A 247 -9.34 13.93 23.11
CA ASN A 247 -7.91 14.25 23.20
C ASN A 247 -7.08 13.15 23.88
N GLU A 248 -7.62 12.58 24.97
CA GLU A 248 -6.98 11.50 25.74
C GLU A 248 -6.91 10.17 24.98
N GLU A 249 -7.72 9.98 23.97
CA GLU A 249 -7.78 8.77 23.13
C GLU A 249 -6.90 8.90 21.87
N TYR A 250 -6.52 10.13 21.51
CA TYR A 250 -5.92 10.46 20.20
C TYR A 250 -4.66 9.65 19.88
N ALA A 251 -3.74 9.51 20.82
CA ALA A 251 -2.50 8.77 20.60
C ALA A 251 -2.76 7.28 20.28
N CYS A 252 -3.64 6.63 21.05
CA CYS A 252 -4.01 5.23 20.83
C CYS A 252 -4.78 5.06 19.52
N ALA A 253 -5.70 5.97 19.22
CA ALA A 253 -6.43 5.99 17.96
C ALA A 253 -5.47 6.18 16.77
N LEU A 254 -4.48 7.06 16.87
CA LEU A 254 -3.52 7.30 15.82
C LEU A 254 -2.67 6.05 15.51
N VAL A 255 -2.19 5.33 16.54
CA VAL A 255 -1.54 4.02 16.35
C VAL A 255 -2.49 3.04 15.67
N TYR A 256 -3.70 2.92 16.19
CA TYR A 256 -4.69 1.95 15.72
C TYR A 256 -5.08 2.18 14.25
N PHE A 257 -5.43 3.42 13.87
CA PHE A 257 -5.86 3.76 12.51
C PHE A 257 -4.70 3.93 11.52
N THR A 258 -3.48 4.16 12.01
CA THR A 258 -2.29 4.09 11.15
C THR A 258 -2.04 2.64 10.70
N GLY A 259 -2.22 1.65 11.57
CA GLY A 259 -1.97 0.24 11.27
C GLY A 259 -0.46 -0.05 11.14
N SER A 260 -0.08 -1.08 10.36
CA SER A 260 -0.98 -2.00 9.62
C SER A 260 -1.88 -2.83 10.55
N LYS A 261 -2.81 -3.58 9.95
CA LYS A 261 -3.62 -4.55 10.72
C LYS A 261 -2.71 -5.55 11.43
N GLU A 262 -1.73 -6.08 10.73
CA GLU A 262 -0.76 -7.07 11.18
C GLU A 262 0.10 -6.51 12.32
N HIS A 263 0.60 -5.30 12.17
CA HIS A 263 1.33 -4.58 13.22
C HIS A 263 0.48 -4.41 14.49
N ASN A 264 -0.75 -3.93 14.35
CA ASN A 264 -1.68 -3.73 15.46
C ASN A 264 -2.01 -5.04 16.20
N ILE A 265 -2.11 -6.16 15.48
CA ILE A 265 -2.34 -7.48 16.08
C ILE A 265 -1.18 -7.84 17.02
N VAL A 266 0.06 -7.64 16.60
CA VAL A 266 1.25 -7.93 17.43
C VAL A 266 1.32 -7.00 18.62
N LEU A 267 1.08 -5.69 18.44
CA LEU A 267 1.02 -4.74 19.57
C LEU A 267 -0.05 -5.11 20.59
N ARG A 268 -1.24 -5.48 20.14
CA ARG A 268 -2.34 -5.93 21.03
C ARG A 268 -1.99 -7.22 21.76
N SER A 269 -1.37 -8.18 21.08
CA SER A 269 -0.91 -9.42 21.70
C SER A 269 0.15 -9.15 22.79
N ARG A 270 1.06 -8.21 22.51
CA ARG A 270 2.09 -7.78 23.47
C ARG A 270 1.47 -7.07 24.68
N ALA A 271 0.45 -6.23 24.47
CA ALA A 271 -0.30 -5.60 25.56
C ALA A 271 -1.02 -6.65 26.43
N LEU A 272 -1.66 -7.65 25.80
CA LEU A 272 -2.33 -8.74 26.50
C LEU A 272 -1.38 -9.56 27.36
N ALA A 273 -0.18 -9.85 26.90
CA ALA A 273 0.86 -10.53 27.67
C ALA A 273 1.30 -9.75 28.92
N ARG A 274 1.02 -8.44 28.97
CA ARG A 274 1.26 -7.54 30.10
C ARG A 274 0.02 -7.29 30.96
N GLY A 275 -1.08 -7.99 30.71
CA GLY A 275 -2.34 -7.85 31.42
C GLY A 275 -3.22 -6.69 30.96
N TRP A 276 -2.95 -6.12 29.77
CA TRP A 276 -3.69 -5.00 29.21
C TRP A 276 -4.33 -5.33 27.85
N SER A 277 -5.54 -4.85 27.62
CA SER A 277 -6.18 -4.84 26.31
C SER A 277 -5.98 -3.46 25.69
N LEU A 278 -5.42 -3.39 24.49
CA LEU A 278 -5.21 -2.17 23.71
C LEU A 278 -6.22 -2.09 22.57
N ASN A 279 -6.87 -0.94 22.43
CA ASN A 279 -7.72 -0.60 21.30
C ASN A 279 -7.58 0.89 20.95
N GLU A 280 -8.40 1.40 20.05
CA GLU A 280 -8.40 2.80 19.61
C GLU A 280 -8.71 3.82 20.73
N TYR A 281 -9.34 3.41 21.82
CA TYR A 281 -9.68 4.27 22.95
C TYR A 281 -8.62 4.25 24.07
N GLY A 282 -7.69 3.29 24.06
CA GLY A 282 -6.64 3.19 25.05
C GLY A 282 -6.41 1.80 25.60
N PHE A 283 -5.75 1.77 26.75
CA PHE A 283 -5.48 0.55 27.51
C PHE A 283 -6.56 0.30 28.56
N THR A 284 -7.10 -0.92 28.58
CA THR A 284 -8.03 -1.39 29.61
C THR A 284 -7.47 -2.65 30.25
N ARG A 285 -7.68 -2.85 31.57
CA ARG A 285 -7.21 -4.07 32.25
C ARG A 285 -7.87 -5.30 31.66
N SER A 286 -7.06 -6.29 31.31
CA SER A 286 -7.55 -7.63 30.96
C SER A 286 -8.11 -8.33 32.19
N LYS A 287 -9.25 -9.01 32.06
CA LYS A 287 -9.98 -9.60 33.18
C LYS A 287 -9.27 -10.75 33.91
N ASN A 288 -8.14 -11.25 33.38
CA ASN A 288 -7.61 -12.56 33.76
C ASN A 288 -6.18 -12.57 34.31
N GLU A 289 -5.47 -11.43 34.45
CA GLU A 289 -4.08 -11.46 34.92
C GLU A 289 -3.72 -10.30 35.86
N PRO A 290 -2.83 -10.54 36.87
CA PRO A 290 -2.18 -9.46 37.61
C PRO A 290 -1.19 -8.78 36.65
N GLY A 291 -1.57 -7.64 36.11
CA GLY A 291 -0.75 -6.89 35.16
C GLY A 291 0.15 -5.85 35.84
N GLN A 292 1.04 -5.27 35.04
CA GLN A 292 1.82 -4.08 35.36
C GLN A 292 0.93 -2.95 35.92
N ASP A 293 1.53 -1.98 36.56
CA ASP A 293 0.83 -0.76 37.00
C ASP A 293 0.10 -0.09 35.80
N ALA A 294 -0.92 0.68 36.12
CA ALA A 294 -1.68 1.39 35.12
C ALA A 294 -0.75 2.29 34.29
N PRO A 295 -0.92 2.33 32.98
CA PRO A 295 -0.14 3.24 32.15
C PRO A 295 -0.40 4.69 32.59
N GLU A 296 0.63 5.51 32.52
CA GLU A 296 0.49 6.96 32.59
C GLU A 296 -0.36 7.48 31.44
N ALA A 297 -0.68 8.76 31.43
CA ALA A 297 -1.43 9.35 30.31
C ALA A 297 -0.66 9.16 28.99
N MET A 298 -1.31 8.54 28.01
CA MET A 298 -0.75 8.31 26.66
C MET A 298 -0.99 9.55 25.81
N ASN A 299 -0.04 10.47 25.81
CA ASN A 299 -0.16 11.72 25.07
C ASN A 299 0.39 11.62 23.64
N THR A 300 1.31 10.69 23.42
CA THR A 300 1.98 10.45 22.14
C THR A 300 2.00 8.96 21.79
N GLU A 301 2.19 8.65 20.52
CA GLU A 301 2.41 7.26 20.09
C GLU A 301 3.65 6.65 20.78
N SER A 302 4.71 7.45 20.98
CA SER A 302 5.93 7.00 21.68
C SER A 302 5.67 6.53 23.10
N ASP A 303 4.67 7.09 23.80
CA ASP A 303 4.31 6.64 25.14
C ASP A 303 3.71 5.22 25.10
N ILE A 304 2.96 4.90 24.05
CA ILE A 304 2.37 3.58 23.82
C ILE A 304 3.47 2.54 23.60
N TYR A 305 4.43 2.83 22.69
CA TYR A 305 5.55 1.92 22.42
C TYR A 305 6.42 1.73 23.66
N ARG A 306 6.74 2.81 24.38
CA ARG A 306 7.51 2.75 25.63
C ARG A 306 6.82 1.91 26.71
N PHE A 307 5.49 2.04 26.86
CA PHE A 307 4.72 1.21 27.79
C PHE A 307 4.76 -0.28 27.44
N LEU A 308 4.94 -0.58 26.16
CA LEU A 308 5.11 -1.94 25.65
C LEU A 308 6.58 -2.40 25.60
N ASP A 309 7.53 -1.68 26.21
CA ASP A 309 8.98 -1.91 26.15
C ASP A 309 9.51 -2.02 24.72
N LEU A 310 9.14 -1.04 23.89
CA LEU A 310 9.57 -0.92 22.50
C LEU A 310 10.11 0.49 22.25
N ASP A 311 11.13 0.59 21.40
CA ASP A 311 11.46 1.85 20.77
C ASP A 311 10.31 2.28 19.86
N PHE A 312 10.17 3.59 19.64
CA PHE A 312 9.15 4.11 18.73
C PHE A 312 9.39 3.60 17.32
N ILE A 313 8.35 3.03 16.73
CA ILE A 313 8.38 2.52 15.35
C ILE A 313 7.74 3.56 14.42
N ASP A 314 8.51 4.05 13.47
CA ASP A 314 7.99 4.97 12.45
C ASP A 314 6.85 4.33 11.66
N PRO A 315 5.83 5.11 11.26
CA PRO A 315 4.67 4.58 10.51
C PRO A 315 5.05 3.76 9.29
N GLU A 316 6.08 4.16 8.56
CA GLU A 316 6.58 3.52 7.34
C GLU A 316 7.11 2.10 7.58
N LEU A 317 7.47 1.77 8.81
CA LEU A 317 7.98 0.44 9.19
C LEU A 317 6.88 -0.51 9.69
N ARG A 318 5.65 -0.03 9.93
CA ARG A 318 4.57 -0.77 10.60
C ARG A 318 3.85 -1.77 9.69
N GLU A 319 4.59 -2.72 9.10
CA GLU A 319 4.05 -3.73 8.17
C GLU A 319 4.23 -5.18 8.69
N ASN A 320 4.62 -5.37 9.94
CA ASN A 320 4.93 -6.66 10.56
C ASN A 320 5.98 -7.47 9.78
N THR A 321 7.09 -6.82 9.44
CA THR A 321 8.22 -7.39 8.70
C THR A 321 9.49 -7.54 9.54
N GLY A 322 9.34 -7.50 10.89
CA GLY A 322 10.44 -7.63 11.86
C GLY A 322 10.74 -6.35 12.65
N GLU A 323 9.93 -5.30 12.45
CA GLU A 323 10.09 -4.02 13.14
C GLU A 323 9.85 -4.12 14.65
N ILE A 324 9.01 -5.04 15.11
CA ILE A 324 8.73 -5.22 16.55
C ILE A 324 9.97 -5.77 17.26
N GLU A 325 10.60 -6.81 16.72
CA GLU A 325 11.83 -7.41 17.25
C GLU A 325 13.02 -6.43 17.16
N ALA A 326 13.05 -5.64 16.09
CA ALA A 326 14.05 -4.59 15.94
C ALA A 326 13.87 -3.50 16.99
N ALA A 327 12.64 -3.06 17.29
CA ALA A 327 12.31 -2.09 18.31
C ALA A 327 12.64 -2.60 19.73
N GLU A 328 12.36 -3.88 20.00
CA GLU A 328 12.67 -4.51 21.27
C GLU A 328 14.19 -4.60 21.54
N SER A 329 14.98 -4.77 20.48
CA SER A 329 16.45 -4.92 20.56
C SER A 329 17.22 -3.62 20.30
N GLY A 330 16.55 -2.47 20.12
CA GLY A 330 17.19 -1.20 19.79
C GLY A 330 17.90 -1.19 18.43
N LYS A 331 17.36 -1.93 17.45
CA LYS A 331 17.94 -2.11 16.11
C LYS A 331 17.06 -1.61 14.97
N LEU A 332 16.14 -0.70 15.27
CA LEU A 332 15.35 -0.07 14.20
C LEU A 332 16.27 0.65 13.21
N PRO A 333 16.00 0.55 11.90
CA PRO A 333 16.73 1.31 10.91
C PRO A 333 16.44 2.81 11.09
N LYS A 334 17.46 3.62 10.87
CA LYS A 334 17.25 5.07 10.73
C LYS A 334 16.72 5.34 9.32
N LEU A 335 15.49 5.82 9.22
CA LEU A 335 14.87 6.16 7.94
C LEU A 335 15.55 7.37 7.29
N VAL A 336 15.52 7.39 5.96
CA VAL A 336 15.99 8.54 5.18
C VAL A 336 14.93 9.63 5.24
N GLU A 337 15.35 10.83 5.62
CA GLU A 337 14.52 12.03 5.65
C GLU A 337 14.84 12.94 4.46
N LEU A 338 13.92 13.83 4.10
CA LEU A 338 14.11 14.78 3.01
C LEU A 338 15.42 15.60 3.19
N ALA A 339 15.73 15.98 4.43
CA ALA A 339 16.97 16.70 4.77
C ALA A 339 18.25 15.90 4.54
N ASN A 340 18.17 14.57 4.39
CA ASN A 340 19.33 13.72 4.09
C ASN A 340 19.61 13.64 2.59
N LEU A 341 18.67 14.06 1.73
CA LEU A 341 18.87 14.04 0.28
C LEU A 341 19.81 15.16 -0.12
N ARG A 342 20.86 14.78 -0.83
CA ARG A 342 21.92 15.70 -1.29
C ARG A 342 21.84 15.96 -2.79
N GLY A 343 20.99 15.26 -3.51
CA GLY A 343 20.77 15.33 -4.93
C GLY A 343 20.18 14.06 -5.49
N CYS A 344 19.91 14.03 -6.76
CA CYS A 344 19.45 12.83 -7.47
C CYS A 344 20.11 12.71 -8.84
N PHE A 345 20.06 11.50 -9.39
CA PHE A 345 20.48 11.14 -10.72
C PHE A 345 19.27 10.68 -11.56
N HIS A 346 19.47 10.57 -12.86
CA HIS A 346 18.49 10.06 -13.82
C HIS A 346 17.26 10.98 -13.94
N ASN A 347 17.53 12.23 -14.35
CA ASN A 347 16.51 13.22 -14.62
C ASN A 347 16.50 13.58 -16.10
N HIS A 348 15.30 13.78 -16.65
CA HIS A 348 15.06 14.13 -18.04
C HIS A 348 14.66 15.59 -18.16
N THR A 349 15.17 16.24 -19.22
CA THR A 349 14.84 17.62 -19.55
C THR A 349 13.92 17.70 -20.77
N THR A 350 13.53 18.92 -21.15
CA THR A 350 12.83 19.16 -22.41
C THR A 350 13.69 18.82 -23.66
N ALA A 351 14.95 18.45 -23.46
CA ALA A 351 15.75 17.93 -24.57
C ALA A 351 15.27 16.57 -25.04
N SER A 352 14.76 15.71 -24.16
CA SER A 352 14.03 14.49 -24.54
C SER A 352 12.55 14.59 -24.21
N ASP A 353 12.06 13.99 -23.17
CA ASP A 353 10.64 13.87 -22.80
C ASP A 353 10.30 14.51 -21.44
N GLY A 354 11.27 15.14 -20.78
CA GLY A 354 11.03 15.92 -19.59
C GLY A 354 10.21 17.18 -19.85
N THR A 355 9.66 17.78 -18.79
CA THR A 355 8.78 18.95 -18.86
C THR A 355 9.45 20.28 -18.51
N ALA A 356 10.66 20.24 -17.94
CA ALA A 356 11.43 21.40 -17.54
C ALA A 356 12.77 21.47 -18.27
N THR A 357 13.27 22.68 -18.50
CA THR A 357 14.59 22.91 -19.08
C THR A 357 15.70 22.55 -18.09
N LEU A 358 16.92 22.32 -18.58
CA LEU A 358 18.10 22.09 -17.75
C LEU A 358 18.27 23.17 -16.67
N ARG A 359 18.11 24.43 -17.02
CA ARG A 359 18.27 25.57 -16.10
C ARG A 359 17.18 25.62 -15.03
N GLU A 360 15.92 25.36 -15.38
CA GLU A 360 14.81 25.28 -14.42
C GLU A 360 15.01 24.15 -13.43
N MET A 361 15.46 22.99 -13.89
CA MET A 361 15.74 21.84 -13.03
C MET A 361 16.92 22.10 -12.08
N ALA A 362 17.99 22.73 -12.58
CA ALA A 362 19.13 23.12 -11.75
C ALA A 362 18.71 24.10 -10.64
N HIS A 363 17.89 25.10 -10.99
CA HIS A 363 17.39 26.08 -10.03
C HIS A 363 16.51 25.43 -8.95
N ALA A 364 15.58 24.56 -9.36
CA ALA A 364 14.73 23.84 -8.42
C ALA A 364 15.53 22.92 -7.47
N ALA A 365 16.57 22.27 -7.98
CA ALA A 365 17.46 21.45 -7.15
C ALA A 365 18.23 22.30 -6.12
N GLN A 366 18.68 23.50 -6.48
CA GLN A 366 19.32 24.44 -5.56
C GLN A 366 18.34 24.97 -4.50
N GLU A 367 17.10 25.29 -4.89
CA GLU A 367 16.06 25.72 -3.95
C GLU A 367 15.72 24.63 -2.92
N LEU A 368 15.83 23.34 -3.30
CA LEU A 368 15.73 22.20 -2.40
C LEU A 368 16.97 22.00 -1.49
N GLY A 369 18.01 22.82 -1.67
CA GLY A 369 19.27 22.71 -0.92
C GLY A 369 20.14 21.52 -1.36
N TRP A 370 19.93 20.98 -2.56
CA TRP A 370 20.72 19.87 -3.08
C TRP A 370 22.13 20.33 -3.48
N GLN A 371 23.07 19.39 -3.49
CA GLN A 371 24.45 19.61 -3.85
C GLN A 371 24.76 19.16 -5.28
N TYR A 372 23.89 18.32 -5.88
CA TYR A 372 24.07 17.85 -7.24
C TYR A 372 22.76 17.47 -7.91
N LEU A 373 22.81 17.46 -9.26
CA LEU A 373 21.74 16.96 -10.13
C LEU A 373 22.38 16.17 -11.26
N GLY A 374 21.91 14.96 -11.53
CA GLY A 374 22.33 14.15 -12.68
C GLY A 374 21.29 14.18 -13.79
N ILE A 375 21.65 14.70 -14.97
CA ILE A 375 20.80 14.70 -16.17
C ILE A 375 21.09 13.43 -16.97
N ALA A 376 20.04 12.78 -17.48
CA ALA A 376 20.12 11.53 -18.24
C ALA A 376 19.04 11.44 -19.31
N ASP A 377 18.98 12.42 -20.21
CA ASP A 377 18.04 12.37 -21.33
C ASP A 377 18.24 11.12 -22.20
N HIS A 378 17.16 10.64 -22.81
CA HIS A 378 17.15 9.41 -23.61
C HIS A 378 18.05 9.47 -24.82
N SER A 379 18.65 8.33 -25.20
CA SER A 379 19.40 8.14 -26.44
C SER A 379 18.50 7.98 -27.66
N LYS A 380 19.07 8.07 -28.86
CA LYS A 380 18.36 8.17 -30.17
C LYS A 380 17.41 7.01 -30.47
N SER A 381 17.63 5.82 -29.93
CA SER A 381 16.72 4.67 -30.15
C SER A 381 15.37 4.84 -29.47
N SER A 382 15.27 5.67 -28.45
CA SER A 382 14.02 6.04 -27.76
C SER A 382 13.27 7.15 -28.53
N VAL A 383 12.80 6.82 -29.74
CA VAL A 383 12.16 7.78 -30.67
C VAL A 383 10.91 8.42 -30.06
N ILE A 384 10.11 7.66 -29.30
CA ILE A 384 8.88 8.17 -28.67
C ILE A 384 9.21 9.25 -27.63
N ALA A 385 10.31 9.09 -26.92
CA ALA A 385 10.82 10.04 -25.93
C ALA A 385 11.66 11.16 -26.58
N ASN A 386 11.66 11.34 -27.88
CA ASN A 386 12.49 12.34 -28.60
C ASN A 386 13.98 12.22 -28.27
N GLY A 387 14.50 11.00 -28.10
CA GLY A 387 15.88 10.74 -27.70
C GLY A 387 16.93 11.50 -28.51
N LEU A 388 18.04 11.85 -27.86
CA LEU A 388 19.09 12.65 -28.41
C LEU A 388 19.96 11.86 -29.39
N ASP A 389 20.28 12.43 -30.54
CA ASP A 389 21.38 11.96 -31.38
C ASP A 389 22.74 12.44 -30.81
N GLU A 390 23.83 12.00 -31.42
CA GLU A 390 25.20 12.31 -30.99
C GLU A 390 25.46 13.82 -30.95
N LYS A 391 24.91 14.56 -31.91
CA LYS A 391 25.09 16.02 -32.01
C LYS A 391 24.32 16.73 -30.88
N ARG A 392 23.08 16.33 -30.63
CA ARG A 392 22.25 16.90 -29.58
C ARG A 392 22.82 16.57 -28.19
N LEU A 393 23.30 15.36 -27.98
CA LEU A 393 23.92 14.96 -26.72
C LEU A 393 25.20 15.77 -26.45
N ARG A 394 26.08 15.93 -27.42
CA ARG A 394 27.27 16.79 -27.25
C ARG A 394 26.93 18.26 -26.99
N ALA A 395 25.86 18.76 -27.62
CA ALA A 395 25.37 20.10 -27.34
C ALA A 395 24.89 20.26 -25.88
N GLN A 396 24.17 19.25 -25.37
CA GLN A 396 23.71 19.23 -23.98
C GLN A 396 24.88 19.10 -22.99
N ILE A 397 25.85 18.21 -23.25
CA ILE A 397 27.06 18.11 -22.44
C ILE A 397 27.74 19.47 -22.33
N LYS A 398 27.89 20.19 -23.46
CA LYS A 398 28.46 21.52 -23.49
C LYS A 398 27.64 22.51 -22.64
N GLU A 399 26.33 22.53 -22.79
CA GLU A 399 25.43 23.40 -22.02
C GLU A 399 25.55 23.12 -20.51
N ILE A 400 25.63 21.85 -20.11
CA ILE A 400 25.83 21.45 -18.71
C ILE A 400 27.18 21.97 -18.18
N ARG A 401 28.27 21.86 -18.97
CA ARG A 401 29.57 22.36 -18.56
C ARG A 401 29.58 23.89 -18.40
N GLU A 402 28.98 24.61 -19.35
CA GLU A 402 28.82 26.07 -19.29
C GLU A 402 27.98 26.48 -18.07
N LEU A 403 26.89 25.79 -17.77
CA LEU A 403 26.06 26.07 -16.61
C LEU A 403 26.80 25.78 -15.29
N ASN A 404 27.62 24.74 -15.23
CA ASN A 404 28.46 24.44 -14.07
C ASN A 404 29.51 25.54 -13.83
N GLU A 405 30.08 26.15 -14.91
CA GLU A 405 30.98 27.29 -14.80
C GLU A 405 30.27 28.53 -14.25
N GLU A 406 29.02 28.80 -14.70
CA GLU A 406 28.18 29.89 -14.16
C GLU A 406 27.94 29.70 -12.66
N LEU A 407 27.67 28.44 -12.23
CA LEU A 407 27.35 28.07 -10.84
C LEU A 407 28.58 27.76 -9.97
N SER A 408 29.80 27.96 -10.49
CA SER A 408 31.07 27.57 -9.84
C SER A 408 31.34 28.22 -8.46
N GLY A 409 30.60 29.27 -8.09
CA GLY A 409 30.63 29.88 -6.75
C GLY A 409 29.77 29.21 -5.70
N GLU A 410 28.98 28.18 -6.08
CA GLU A 410 28.02 27.50 -5.25
C GLU A 410 28.45 26.04 -5.03
N SER A 411 28.02 25.44 -3.90
CA SER A 411 28.32 24.04 -3.62
C SER A 411 27.36 23.08 -4.36
N PHE A 412 27.12 23.36 -5.66
CA PHE A 412 26.19 22.60 -6.51
C PHE A 412 26.87 22.20 -7.82
N HIS A 413 26.58 20.99 -8.31
CA HIS A 413 27.14 20.44 -9.52
C HIS A 413 26.12 19.65 -10.34
N ILE A 414 26.14 19.83 -11.66
CA ILE A 414 25.28 19.06 -12.59
C ILE A 414 26.16 18.04 -13.30
N PHE A 415 25.82 16.77 -13.13
CA PHE A 415 26.47 15.66 -13.84
C PHE A 415 25.82 15.45 -15.20
N ALA A 416 26.64 15.43 -16.24
CA ALA A 416 26.23 15.13 -17.61
C ALA A 416 26.14 13.62 -17.80
N GLY A 417 24.95 13.09 -17.98
CA GLY A 417 24.68 11.68 -18.26
C GLY A 417 23.76 11.49 -19.46
N SER A 418 23.44 10.25 -19.75
CA SER A 418 22.39 9.86 -20.71
C SER A 418 21.80 8.53 -20.32
N GLU A 419 20.49 8.37 -20.50
CA GLU A 419 19.83 7.07 -20.47
C GLU A 419 19.95 6.43 -21.86
N VAL A 420 20.88 5.49 -21.94
CA VAL A 420 21.33 4.88 -23.20
C VAL A 420 20.64 3.53 -23.40
N ASP A 421 19.95 3.35 -24.52
CA ASP A 421 19.34 2.08 -24.88
C ASP A 421 20.35 0.96 -25.04
N ILE A 422 20.05 -0.20 -24.44
CA ILE A 422 20.74 -1.45 -24.70
C ILE A 422 20.12 -2.05 -25.96
N LEU A 423 20.85 -2.11 -27.06
CA LEU A 423 20.39 -2.65 -28.33
C LEU A 423 20.20 -4.17 -28.25
N LYS A 424 19.61 -4.76 -29.29
CA LYS A 424 19.24 -6.19 -29.30
C LYS A 424 20.44 -7.11 -29.06
N ASP A 425 21.62 -6.74 -29.54
CA ASP A 425 22.86 -7.50 -29.40
C ASP A 425 23.62 -7.23 -28.08
N GLY A 426 23.08 -6.34 -27.23
CA GLY A 426 23.67 -5.95 -25.97
C GLY A 426 24.67 -4.79 -26.09
N SER A 427 24.91 -4.22 -27.27
CA SER A 427 25.66 -2.98 -27.44
C SER A 427 24.85 -1.77 -26.94
N LEU A 428 25.54 -0.68 -26.58
CA LEU A 428 24.89 0.59 -26.23
C LEU A 428 24.63 1.42 -27.49
N ASP A 429 23.61 2.27 -27.45
CA ASP A 429 23.12 3.08 -28.58
C ASP A 429 24.12 4.19 -29.01
N PHE A 430 25.13 4.48 -28.21
CA PHE A 430 26.25 5.38 -28.53
C PHE A 430 27.57 4.64 -28.55
N ASP A 431 28.53 5.17 -29.31
CA ASP A 431 29.88 4.64 -29.32
C ASP A 431 30.65 4.97 -28.02
N ASN A 432 31.73 4.23 -27.80
CA ASN A 432 32.52 4.38 -26.57
C ASN A 432 33.22 5.76 -26.47
N GLU A 433 33.46 6.44 -27.58
CA GLU A 433 34.10 7.77 -27.58
C GLU A 433 33.14 8.81 -27.00
N LEU A 434 31.87 8.81 -27.43
CA LEU A 434 30.84 9.69 -26.91
C LEU A 434 30.49 9.35 -25.45
N LEU A 435 30.39 8.05 -25.14
CA LEU A 435 30.10 7.61 -23.76
C LEU A 435 31.19 8.05 -22.77
N ALA A 436 32.44 8.16 -23.22
CA ALA A 436 33.54 8.65 -22.40
C ALA A 436 33.52 10.19 -22.14
N GLU A 437 32.72 10.95 -22.89
CA GLU A 437 32.47 12.38 -22.62
C GLU A 437 31.49 12.62 -21.47
N LEU A 438 30.71 11.58 -21.08
CA LEU A 438 29.70 11.63 -20.01
C LEU A 438 30.31 11.38 -18.63
N ASP A 439 29.71 11.96 -17.60
CA ASP A 439 30.11 11.73 -16.21
C ASP A 439 29.53 10.37 -15.72
N TYR A 440 28.36 9.95 -16.26
CA TYR A 440 27.73 8.65 -15.96
C TYR A 440 26.79 8.24 -17.08
N VAL A 441 26.44 6.96 -17.11
CA VAL A 441 25.47 6.36 -18.05
C VAL A 441 24.48 5.51 -17.30
N VAL A 442 23.21 5.67 -17.63
CA VAL A 442 22.13 4.73 -17.25
C VAL A 442 21.87 3.85 -18.48
N ALA A 443 22.10 2.55 -18.37
CA ALA A 443 21.84 1.62 -19.47
C ALA A 443 20.47 0.96 -19.27
N SER A 444 19.56 1.17 -20.22
CA SER A 444 18.15 0.78 -20.10
C SER A 444 17.67 -0.05 -21.30
N VAL A 445 16.60 -0.83 -21.09
CA VAL A 445 15.92 -1.60 -22.14
C VAL A 445 14.52 -1.01 -22.34
N HIS A 446 14.27 -0.35 -23.48
CA HIS A 446 12.97 0.25 -23.79
C HIS A 446 12.22 -0.46 -24.95
N ASN A 447 12.83 -1.47 -25.53
CA ASN A 447 12.25 -2.18 -26.70
C ASN A 447 12.63 -3.67 -26.70
N ILE A 448 11.99 -4.44 -27.60
CA ILE A 448 12.30 -5.86 -27.82
C ILE A 448 12.21 -6.68 -26.52
N PHE A 449 11.06 -6.60 -25.84
CA PHE A 449 10.76 -7.35 -24.61
C PHE A 449 10.41 -8.83 -24.84
N THR A 450 10.32 -9.26 -26.10
CA THR A 450 9.88 -10.61 -26.50
C THR A 450 11.01 -11.63 -26.67
N LEU A 451 12.24 -11.28 -26.31
CA LEU A 451 13.36 -12.22 -26.29
C LEU A 451 13.17 -13.27 -25.19
N SER A 452 13.79 -14.44 -25.35
CA SER A 452 13.83 -15.45 -24.29
C SER A 452 14.57 -14.92 -23.05
N GLU A 453 14.33 -15.52 -21.90
CA GLU A 453 15.00 -15.14 -20.64
C GLU A 453 16.54 -15.17 -20.78
N ALA A 454 17.08 -16.20 -21.41
CA ALA A 454 18.51 -16.34 -21.66
C ALA A 454 19.07 -15.21 -22.53
N GLU A 455 18.35 -14.86 -23.62
CA GLU A 455 18.76 -13.79 -24.54
C GLU A 455 18.65 -12.41 -23.85
N GLN A 456 17.58 -12.15 -23.08
CA GLN A 456 17.46 -10.90 -22.30
C GLN A 456 18.54 -10.80 -21.22
N THR A 457 18.84 -11.89 -20.54
CA THR A 457 19.92 -11.92 -19.53
C THR A 457 21.28 -11.62 -20.19
N GLN A 458 21.57 -12.22 -21.36
CA GLN A 458 22.79 -11.94 -22.11
C GLN A 458 22.84 -10.48 -22.57
N ARG A 459 21.75 -9.95 -23.09
CA ARG A 459 21.59 -8.55 -23.53
C ARG A 459 21.90 -7.57 -22.40
N ILE A 460 21.25 -7.74 -21.24
CA ILE A 460 21.40 -6.82 -20.08
C ILE A 460 22.78 -6.96 -19.43
N SER A 461 23.40 -8.13 -19.48
CA SER A 461 24.73 -8.34 -18.90
C SER A 461 25.88 -7.85 -19.79
N ALA A 462 25.64 -7.54 -21.06
CA ALA A 462 26.68 -7.11 -22.00
C ALA A 462 27.29 -5.74 -21.65
N PRO A 463 26.50 -4.71 -21.30
CA PRO A 463 27.03 -3.39 -20.93
C PRO A 463 27.97 -3.39 -19.73
N SER A 464 27.75 -4.28 -18.76
CA SER A 464 28.62 -4.39 -17.57
C SER A 464 30.07 -4.75 -17.88
N ARG A 465 30.36 -5.18 -19.12
CA ARG A 465 31.72 -5.48 -19.62
C ARG A 465 32.41 -4.28 -20.27
N ILE A 466 31.65 -3.17 -20.47
CA ILE A 466 32.24 -1.93 -21.02
C ILE A 466 32.99 -1.26 -19.88
N ARG A 467 34.33 -1.15 -20.01
CA ARG A 467 35.12 -0.35 -19.09
C ARG A 467 34.89 1.14 -19.38
N MET A 468 33.98 1.73 -18.61
CA MET A 468 33.94 3.19 -18.48
C MET A 468 35.14 3.63 -17.65
N SER A 469 35.80 4.71 -18.03
CA SER A 469 36.81 5.34 -17.16
C SER A 469 36.14 5.65 -15.82
N PRO A 470 36.73 5.31 -14.67
CA PRO A 470 36.15 5.72 -13.41
C PRO A 470 36.01 7.23 -13.43
N CYS A 471 34.81 7.75 -13.12
CA CYS A 471 34.66 9.16 -12.78
C CYS A 471 35.80 9.54 -11.86
N SER A 472 36.54 10.54 -12.23
CA SER A 472 37.56 11.15 -11.35
C SER A 472 36.76 11.67 -10.17
N ALA A 473 36.67 10.88 -9.10
CA ALA A 473 36.09 11.29 -7.85
C ALA A 473 36.94 12.46 -7.33
N MET A 474 36.37 13.65 -7.37
CA MET A 474 36.79 14.73 -6.48
C MET A 474 35.93 14.70 -5.21
#